data_bb85da2c6e5dbfebd7e29d509cb92ee9
#
_entry.id   bb85da2c6e5dbfebd7e29d509cb92ee9
#
_cell.length_a   1.000
_cell.length_b   1.000
_cell.length_c   1.000
_cell.angle_alpha   90.00
_cell.angle_beta   90.00
_cell.angle_gamma   90.00
#
_symmetry.space_group_name_H-M   'P 1'
#
loop_
_entity.id
_entity.type
_entity.pdbx_description
1 polymer ?
#
loop_
_entity_poly.entity_id
_entity_poly.type
_entity_poly.pdbx_seq_one_letter_code
_entity_poly.pdbx_strand_id
1 'polypeptide(L)'
;SQTPDTVSMGWDAACHRIVTWGFFRDKQTNKTFYCFNTHLDHIGEVARRESVLLIVSKIPEIVKDSKAPIYLTGDFNSDLSSDIFLPLLQFMKPARQNAPITDNRGTFNGFGTAPNTIVIDHIFYKHSTPISFETLDKPIYGKSYISDHYPIKAKFINNIPPHPLVLICLAACMLVRFHACMLVCLVAC
;
A
#
# COMPACT_ATOMS: atom_id res chain seq x y z
N SER A 1 3.48 -14.33 10.55
CA SER A 1 3.72 -15.42 11.50
C SER A 1 4.48 -16.57 10.83
N GLN A 2 4.96 -17.50 11.62
CA GLN A 2 5.60 -18.74 11.13
C GLN A 2 4.59 -19.71 10.52
N THR A 3 3.30 -19.48 10.71
CA THR A 3 2.19 -20.26 10.16
C THR A 3 1.25 -19.32 9.37
N PRO A 4 1.69 -18.82 8.20
CA PRO A 4 0.96 -17.77 7.46
C PRO A 4 -0.39 -18.22 6.89
N ASP A 5 -0.62 -19.53 6.79
CA ASP A 5 -1.87 -20.10 6.28
C ASP A 5 -2.97 -20.24 7.34
N THR A 6 -2.66 -19.85 8.58
CA THR A 6 -3.60 -19.88 9.72
C THR A 6 -3.55 -18.54 10.47
N VAL A 7 -4.69 -18.15 11.07
CA VAL A 7 -4.73 -16.96 11.91
C VAL A 7 -3.83 -17.18 13.13
N SER A 8 -2.72 -16.46 13.15
CA SER A 8 -1.72 -16.59 14.22
C SER A 8 -0.94 -15.32 14.42
N MET A 9 -0.59 -15.02 15.66
CA MET A 9 0.35 -13.97 16.01
C MET A 9 1.75 -14.55 15.94
N GLY A 10 2.69 -13.83 15.34
CA GLY A 10 4.06 -14.30 15.19
C GLY A 10 5.09 -13.31 15.69
N TRP A 11 6.27 -13.84 16.01
CA TRP A 11 7.42 -13.08 16.48
C TRP A 11 7.07 -12.23 17.73
N ASP A 12 7.43 -10.95 17.73
CA ASP A 12 7.15 -9.98 18.79
C ASP A 12 5.91 -9.11 18.52
N ALA A 13 5.02 -9.55 17.64
CA ALA A 13 3.84 -8.79 17.25
C ALA A 13 2.88 -8.55 18.42
N ALA A 14 2.34 -7.33 18.51
CA ALA A 14 1.29 -6.98 19.46
C ALA A 14 -0.12 -7.33 18.94
N CYS A 15 -0.28 -7.42 17.61
CA CYS A 15 -1.57 -7.69 16.96
C CYS A 15 -1.43 -8.75 15.87
N HIS A 16 -2.55 -9.43 15.58
CA HIS A 16 -2.65 -10.23 14.37
C HIS A 16 -2.59 -9.29 13.15
N ARG A 17 -1.77 -9.64 12.18
CA ARG A 17 -1.63 -8.88 10.92
C ARG A 17 -1.81 -9.82 9.74
N ILE A 18 -2.40 -9.28 8.68
CA ILE A 18 -2.68 -10.04 7.46
C ILE A 18 -2.21 -9.25 6.23
N VAL A 19 -2.04 -9.97 5.13
CA VAL A 19 -1.97 -9.40 3.78
C VAL A 19 -3.19 -9.85 3.02
N THR A 20 -3.97 -8.88 2.56
CA THR A 20 -5.09 -9.14 1.65
C THR A 20 -4.63 -8.90 0.23
N TRP A 21 -5.08 -9.72 -0.71
CA TRP A 21 -4.75 -9.52 -2.11
C TRP A 21 -5.92 -9.82 -3.03
N GLY A 22 -5.86 -9.27 -4.23
CA GLY A 22 -6.82 -9.52 -5.29
C GLY A 22 -6.16 -9.46 -6.66
N PHE A 23 -6.71 -10.25 -7.58
CA PHE A 23 -6.43 -10.19 -9.00
C PHE A 23 -7.57 -9.47 -9.72
N PHE A 24 -7.27 -8.39 -10.39
CA PHE A 24 -8.25 -7.48 -10.97
C PHE A 24 -8.10 -7.41 -12.48
N ARG A 25 -9.21 -7.11 -13.15
CA ARG A 25 -9.26 -6.79 -14.57
C ARG A 25 -9.91 -5.42 -14.76
N ASP A 26 -9.19 -4.55 -15.41
CA ASP A 26 -9.73 -3.27 -15.87
C ASP A 26 -10.76 -3.53 -16.99
N LYS A 27 -12.01 -3.10 -16.79
CA LYS A 27 -13.11 -3.36 -17.71
C LYS A 27 -13.00 -2.58 -19.01
N GLN A 28 -12.28 -1.47 -19.04
CA GLN A 28 -12.12 -0.63 -20.24
C GLN A 28 -10.97 -1.13 -21.11
N THR A 29 -9.85 -1.47 -20.48
CA THR A 29 -8.63 -1.88 -21.19
C THR A 29 -8.47 -3.40 -21.27
N ASN A 30 -9.30 -4.16 -20.56
CA ASN A 30 -9.22 -5.61 -20.40
C ASN A 30 -7.89 -6.11 -19.79
N LYS A 31 -7.09 -5.20 -19.22
CA LYS A 31 -5.81 -5.54 -18.59
C LYS A 31 -5.98 -6.00 -17.16
N THR A 32 -5.08 -6.86 -16.76
CA THR A 32 -5.07 -7.44 -15.42
C THR A 32 -3.93 -6.88 -14.58
N PHE A 33 -4.10 -6.87 -13.27
CA PHE A 33 -3.11 -6.46 -12.30
C PHE A 33 -3.40 -7.10 -10.95
N TYR A 34 -2.39 -7.12 -10.08
CA TYR A 34 -2.51 -7.59 -8.71
C TYR A 34 -2.40 -6.42 -7.74
N CYS A 35 -3.25 -6.44 -6.72
CA CYS A 35 -3.16 -5.53 -5.58
C CYS A 35 -3.03 -6.31 -4.30
N PHE A 36 -2.10 -5.89 -3.47
CA PHE A 36 -1.86 -6.40 -2.12
C PHE A 36 -2.03 -5.23 -1.13
N ASN A 37 -2.57 -5.51 0.05
CA ASN A 37 -2.68 -4.52 1.12
C ASN A 37 -2.30 -5.17 2.45
N THR A 38 -1.61 -4.41 3.29
CA THR A 38 -1.19 -4.87 4.63
C THR A 38 -1.25 -3.73 5.63
N HIS A 39 -1.28 -4.09 6.91
CA HIS A 39 -1.00 -3.21 8.03
C HIS A 39 -0.03 -3.93 8.94
N LEU A 40 1.22 -3.52 8.96
CA LEU A 40 2.27 -4.15 9.76
C LEU A 40 2.14 -3.79 11.24
N ASP A 41 2.82 -4.56 12.09
CA ASP A 41 2.72 -4.36 13.54
C ASP A 41 3.33 -3.03 13.97
N HIS A 42 2.66 -2.33 14.89
CA HIS A 42 3.07 -1.00 15.35
C HIS A 42 4.12 -1.06 16.47
N ILE A 43 4.31 -2.21 17.12
CA ILE A 43 5.28 -2.40 18.22
C ILE A 43 6.43 -3.31 17.77
N GLY A 44 6.11 -4.52 17.26
CA GLY A 44 7.09 -5.57 16.98
C GLY A 44 8.01 -5.24 15.80
N GLU A 45 9.27 -4.94 16.07
CA GLU A 45 10.27 -4.68 15.00
C GLU A 45 10.63 -5.94 14.24
N VAL A 46 10.79 -7.07 14.95
CA VAL A 46 11.04 -8.37 14.32
C VAL A 46 9.84 -8.76 13.48
N ALA A 47 8.62 -8.56 14.00
CA ALA A 47 7.40 -8.85 13.26
C ALA A 47 7.29 -8.04 11.97
N ARG A 48 7.65 -6.74 11.97
CA ARG A 48 7.67 -5.93 10.74
C ARG A 48 8.67 -6.46 9.73
N ARG A 49 9.92 -6.73 10.14
CA ARG A 49 10.98 -7.26 9.27
C ARG A 49 10.59 -8.59 8.63
N GLU A 50 10.18 -9.53 9.45
CA GLU A 50 9.80 -10.87 9.00
C GLU A 50 8.53 -10.85 8.14
N SER A 51 7.60 -9.93 8.41
CA SER A 51 6.42 -9.75 7.57
C SER A 51 6.78 -9.24 6.19
N VAL A 52 7.73 -8.31 6.07
CA VAL A 52 8.21 -7.84 4.75
C VAL A 52 8.89 -8.98 3.99
N LEU A 53 9.73 -9.78 4.64
CA LEU A 53 10.37 -10.95 4.02
C LEU A 53 9.32 -11.96 3.53
N LEU A 54 8.31 -12.23 4.35
CA LEU A 54 7.22 -13.14 3.99
C LEU A 54 6.41 -12.59 2.79
N ILE A 55 6.08 -11.29 2.78
CA ILE A 55 5.37 -10.64 1.67
C ILE A 55 6.19 -10.79 0.37
N VAL A 56 7.47 -10.49 0.40
CA VAL A 56 8.35 -10.58 -0.78
C VAL A 56 8.45 -12.01 -1.29
N SER A 57 8.46 -13.01 -0.41
CA SER A 57 8.49 -14.42 -0.81
C SER A 57 7.15 -14.90 -1.38
N LYS A 58 6.02 -14.43 -0.83
CA LYS A 58 4.67 -14.91 -1.22
C LYS A 58 4.12 -14.27 -2.50
N ILE A 59 4.48 -13.02 -2.79
CA ILE A 59 4.00 -12.36 -4.01
C ILE A 59 4.33 -13.16 -5.28
N PRO A 60 5.57 -13.64 -5.53
CA PRO A 60 5.86 -14.45 -6.71
C PRO A 60 5.12 -15.79 -6.78
N GLU A 61 4.78 -16.38 -5.63
CA GLU A 61 3.98 -17.62 -5.61
C GLU A 61 2.53 -17.38 -6.06
N ILE A 62 1.99 -16.19 -5.76
CA ILE A 62 0.60 -15.80 -6.07
C ILE A 62 0.48 -15.27 -7.50
N VAL A 63 1.44 -14.45 -7.94
CA VAL A 63 1.41 -13.79 -9.25
C VAL A 63 1.79 -14.78 -10.34
N LYS A 64 0.80 -15.21 -11.14
CA LYS A 64 1.00 -16.18 -12.23
C LYS A 64 1.54 -15.55 -13.51
N ASP A 65 1.16 -14.29 -13.80
CA ASP A 65 1.71 -13.53 -14.92
C ASP A 65 2.85 -12.63 -14.43
N SER A 66 4.08 -13.02 -14.75
CA SER A 66 5.30 -12.31 -14.34
C SER A 66 5.43 -10.89 -14.89
N LYS A 67 4.59 -10.50 -15.88
CA LYS A 67 4.57 -9.16 -16.48
C LYS A 67 3.40 -8.30 -16.00
N ALA A 68 2.44 -8.88 -15.30
CA ALA A 68 1.30 -8.13 -14.77
C ALA A 68 1.78 -7.05 -13.78
N PRO A 69 1.18 -5.86 -13.80
CA PRO A 69 1.41 -4.86 -12.78
C PRO A 69 1.05 -5.39 -11.39
N ILE A 70 1.92 -5.09 -10.42
CA ILE A 70 1.75 -5.48 -9.02
C ILE A 70 1.83 -4.22 -8.18
N TYR A 71 0.89 -4.06 -7.27
CA TYR A 71 0.83 -2.96 -6.31
C TYR A 71 0.75 -3.54 -4.90
N LEU A 72 1.54 -3.00 -3.99
CA LEU A 72 1.48 -3.29 -2.55
C LEU A 72 1.28 -1.97 -1.81
N THR A 73 0.22 -1.88 -1.03
CA THR A 73 -0.15 -0.69 -0.27
C THR A 73 -0.30 -1.03 1.20
N GLY A 74 -0.21 -0.03 2.06
CA GLY A 74 -0.52 -0.25 3.48
C GLY A 74 0.14 0.74 4.41
N ASP A 75 -0.24 0.59 5.67
CA ASP A 75 0.47 1.14 6.81
C ASP A 75 1.58 0.14 7.21
N PHE A 76 2.82 0.54 7.03
CA PHE A 76 3.98 -0.29 7.36
C PHE A 76 4.53 0.00 8.75
N ASN A 77 3.96 0.97 9.46
CA ASN A 77 4.45 1.43 10.77
C ASN A 77 5.96 1.70 10.80
N SER A 78 6.51 2.11 9.67
CA SER A 78 7.94 2.37 9.47
C SER A 78 8.16 3.38 8.36
N ASP A 79 9.11 4.29 8.56
CA ASP A 79 9.61 5.17 7.52
C ASP A 79 10.44 4.39 6.49
N LEU A 80 10.43 4.84 5.23
CA LEU A 80 11.11 4.15 4.13
C LEU A 80 12.65 4.06 4.29
N SER A 81 13.24 4.86 5.16
CA SER A 81 14.67 4.76 5.52
C SER A 81 15.01 3.54 6.38
N SER A 82 14.01 2.86 6.91
CA SER A 82 14.21 1.64 7.72
C SER A 82 14.70 0.47 6.86
N ASP A 83 15.66 -0.29 7.39
CA ASP A 83 16.25 -1.48 6.75
C ASP A 83 15.26 -2.62 6.54
N ILE A 84 14.12 -2.60 7.20
CA ILE A 84 13.06 -3.60 6.94
C ILE A 84 12.64 -3.60 5.46
N PHE A 85 12.78 -2.46 4.76
CA PHE A 85 12.39 -2.32 3.36
C PHE A 85 13.44 -2.80 2.36
N LEU A 86 14.66 -3.11 2.77
CA LEU A 86 15.72 -3.53 1.84
C LEU A 86 15.31 -4.69 0.92
N PRO A 87 14.69 -5.79 1.41
CA PRO A 87 14.22 -6.87 0.54
C PRO A 87 13.10 -6.42 -0.41
N LEU A 88 12.19 -5.57 0.07
CA LEU A 88 11.10 -5.07 -0.73
C LEU A 88 11.57 -4.11 -1.82
N LEU A 89 12.55 -3.24 -1.53
CA LEU A 89 13.13 -2.30 -2.48
C LEU A 89 13.95 -2.99 -3.60
N GLN A 90 14.46 -4.18 -3.35
CA GLN A 90 15.06 -5.02 -4.39
C GLN A 90 14.01 -5.64 -5.32
N PHE A 91 12.79 -5.81 -4.85
CA PHE A 91 11.71 -6.48 -5.56
C PHE A 91 10.72 -5.49 -6.23
N MET A 92 10.38 -4.39 -5.55
CA MET A 92 9.42 -3.36 -5.98
C MET A 92 10.01 -1.96 -5.80
N LYS A 93 9.36 -0.95 -6.39
CA LYS A 93 9.76 0.46 -6.25
C LYS A 93 8.71 1.22 -5.45
N PRO A 94 9.09 2.15 -4.57
CA PRO A 94 8.15 3.01 -3.87
C PRO A 94 7.62 4.11 -4.80
N ALA A 95 6.29 4.31 -4.82
CA ALA A 95 5.65 5.26 -5.73
C ALA A 95 6.02 6.72 -5.41
N ARG A 96 6.08 7.09 -4.14
CA ARG A 96 6.39 8.46 -3.69
C ARG A 96 7.73 8.95 -4.23
N GLN A 97 8.78 8.14 -4.16
CA GLN A 97 10.14 8.51 -4.59
C GLN A 97 10.35 8.43 -6.10
N ASN A 98 9.48 7.73 -6.82
CA ASN A 98 9.63 7.49 -8.26
C ASN A 98 8.61 8.24 -9.12
N ALA A 99 7.57 8.83 -8.52
CA ALA A 99 6.61 9.65 -9.25
C ALA A 99 7.21 11.03 -9.57
N PRO A 100 7.09 11.52 -10.83
CA PRO A 100 7.59 12.84 -11.21
C PRO A 100 6.83 13.99 -10.53
N ILE A 101 5.60 13.76 -10.11
CA ILE A 101 4.79 14.70 -9.31
C ILE A 101 4.56 14.04 -7.97
N THR A 102 5.12 14.59 -6.91
CA THR A 102 5.03 14.02 -5.57
C THR A 102 4.99 15.13 -4.50
N ASP A 103 4.67 14.75 -3.27
CA ASP A 103 4.76 15.59 -2.09
C ASP A 103 5.66 14.95 -1.02
N ASN A 104 5.98 15.73 0.02
CA ASN A 104 6.77 15.31 1.18
C ASN A 104 5.98 15.38 2.51
N ARG A 105 4.65 15.39 2.43
CA ARG A 105 3.77 15.50 3.60
C ARG A 105 3.73 14.18 4.38
N GLY A 106 3.56 14.27 5.71
CA GLY A 106 3.35 13.11 6.56
C GLY A 106 2.06 12.37 6.22
N THR A 107 2.00 11.09 6.53
CA THR A 107 0.80 10.27 6.33
C THR A 107 0.07 10.00 7.65
N PHE A 108 0.77 10.02 8.78
CA PHE A 108 0.18 9.91 10.12
C PHE A 108 -0.06 11.30 10.71
N ASN A 109 -1.27 11.58 11.18
CA ASN A 109 -1.67 12.86 11.76
C ASN A 109 -2.07 12.78 13.24
N GLY A 110 -2.35 11.57 13.77
CA GLY A 110 -2.75 11.36 15.16
C GLY A 110 -3.98 12.19 15.56
N PHE A 111 -4.95 12.36 14.67
CA PHE A 111 -6.09 13.26 14.85
C PHE A 111 -5.67 14.71 15.12
N GLY A 112 -4.58 15.17 14.49
CA GLY A 112 -4.03 16.53 14.61
C GLY A 112 -3.03 16.72 15.73
N THR A 113 -2.62 15.67 16.41
CA THR A 113 -1.61 15.72 17.49
C THR A 113 -0.19 15.37 17.01
N ALA A 114 -0.07 14.66 15.88
CA ALA A 114 1.22 14.26 15.34
C ALA A 114 1.81 15.32 14.39
N PRO A 115 3.16 15.44 14.31
CA PRO A 115 3.80 16.30 13.32
C PRO A 115 3.56 15.76 11.90
N ASN A 116 3.34 16.70 10.95
CA ASN A 116 3.10 16.38 9.53
C ASN A 116 4.41 15.95 8.79
N THR A 117 5.22 15.14 9.43
CA THR A 117 6.49 14.62 8.89
C THR A 117 6.59 13.10 8.98
N ILE A 118 5.66 12.46 9.72
CA ILE A 118 5.69 11.01 9.92
C ILE A 118 5.08 10.33 8.68
N VAL A 119 5.89 9.57 7.97
CA VAL A 119 5.50 8.85 6.75
C VAL A 119 5.62 7.35 7.01
N ILE A 120 4.51 6.69 7.23
CA ILE A 120 4.44 5.25 7.53
C ILE A 120 3.50 4.48 6.60
N ASP A 121 2.74 5.21 5.77
CA ASP A 121 1.91 4.63 4.73
C ASP A 121 2.63 4.71 3.38
N HIS A 122 2.71 3.59 2.67
CA HIS A 122 3.45 3.49 1.43
C HIS A 122 2.65 2.79 0.33
N ILE A 123 2.97 3.13 -0.92
CA ILE A 123 2.55 2.42 -2.12
C ILE A 123 3.81 1.98 -2.85
N PHE A 124 3.97 0.66 -3.00
CA PHE A 124 5.01 0.05 -3.83
C PHE A 124 4.39 -0.48 -5.12
N TYR A 125 5.18 -0.53 -6.17
CA TYR A 125 4.74 -1.00 -7.48
C TYR A 125 5.83 -1.78 -8.21
N LYS A 126 5.40 -2.64 -9.14
CA LYS A 126 6.25 -3.34 -10.10
C LYS A 126 5.51 -3.44 -11.45
N HIS A 127 6.24 -3.41 -12.56
CA HIS A 127 5.75 -3.49 -13.93
C HIS A 127 4.72 -2.39 -14.29
N SER A 128 4.90 -1.20 -13.75
CA SER A 128 4.05 -0.03 -13.99
C SER A 128 4.91 1.24 -13.94
N THR A 129 4.37 2.38 -14.36
CA THR A 129 5.05 3.67 -14.31
C THR A 129 4.22 4.65 -13.48
N PRO A 130 4.72 5.19 -12.36
CA PRO A 130 4.00 6.17 -11.58
C PRO A 130 3.99 7.53 -12.30
N ILE A 131 2.84 8.22 -12.26
CA ILE A 131 2.65 9.58 -12.79
C ILE A 131 2.68 10.61 -11.66
N SER A 132 1.97 10.30 -10.57
CA SER A 132 1.88 11.18 -9.41
C SER A 132 1.65 10.40 -8.14
N PHE A 133 2.11 10.98 -7.04
CA PHE A 133 1.81 10.59 -5.67
C PHE A 133 1.29 11.80 -4.91
N GLU A 134 0.32 11.64 -4.05
CA GLU A 134 -0.28 12.72 -3.27
C GLU A 134 -0.79 12.22 -1.92
N THR A 135 -0.43 12.93 -0.84
CA THR A 135 -1.05 12.78 0.48
C THR A 135 -2.29 13.69 0.53
N LEU A 136 -3.44 13.14 0.83
CA LEU A 136 -4.73 13.84 0.84
C LEU A 136 -4.99 14.44 2.24
N ASP A 137 -4.31 15.53 2.57
CA ASP A 137 -4.35 16.18 3.88
C ASP A 137 -5.40 17.28 4.02
N LYS A 138 -6.22 17.49 3.00
CA LYS A 138 -7.28 18.49 3.03
C LYS A 138 -8.51 17.98 3.78
N PRO A 139 -9.21 18.82 4.54
CA PRO A 139 -10.47 18.46 5.18
C PRO A 139 -11.47 17.89 4.17
N ILE A 140 -12.03 16.72 4.48
CA ILE A 140 -13.02 16.04 3.64
C ILE A 140 -14.33 16.00 4.42
N TYR A 141 -15.43 16.30 3.75
CA TYR A 141 -16.78 16.26 4.33
C TYR A 141 -16.96 17.13 5.60
N GLY A 142 -16.26 18.27 5.65
CA GLY A 142 -16.36 19.21 6.79
C GLY A 142 -15.73 18.70 8.09
N LYS A 143 -14.93 17.64 8.03
CA LYS A 143 -14.17 17.13 9.17
C LYS A 143 -12.68 17.41 8.94
N SER A 144 -12.00 17.86 9.99
CA SER A 144 -10.55 18.08 9.95
C SER A 144 -9.80 16.75 9.78
N TYR A 145 -10.27 15.72 10.47
CA TYR A 145 -9.68 14.39 10.44
C TYR A 145 -10.80 13.33 10.40
N ILE A 146 -10.76 12.43 9.43
CA ILE A 146 -11.64 11.27 9.32
C ILE A 146 -10.95 9.98 9.81
N SER A 147 -9.62 10.04 9.99
CA SER A 147 -8.74 9.00 10.51
C SER A 147 -7.53 9.68 11.12
N ASP A 148 -6.79 8.99 11.93
CA ASP A 148 -5.46 9.38 12.43
C ASP A 148 -4.36 9.28 11.35
N HIS A 149 -4.71 8.77 10.17
CA HIS A 149 -3.87 8.81 8.97
C HIS A 149 -4.54 9.63 7.87
N TYR A 150 -3.71 10.25 7.03
CA TYR A 150 -4.16 10.82 5.77
C TYR A 150 -4.18 9.74 4.68
N PRO A 151 -5.19 9.72 3.81
CA PRO A 151 -5.16 8.86 2.63
C PRO A 151 -3.99 9.23 1.72
N ILE A 152 -3.35 8.24 1.14
CA ILE A 152 -2.35 8.42 0.09
C ILE A 152 -2.89 7.93 -1.25
N LYS A 153 -2.55 8.64 -2.31
CA LYS A 153 -3.01 8.38 -3.67
C LYS A 153 -1.83 8.33 -4.63
N ALA A 154 -1.78 7.32 -5.49
CA ALA A 154 -0.85 7.28 -6.61
C ALA A 154 -1.60 7.01 -7.91
N LYS A 155 -1.11 7.64 -8.99
CA LYS A 155 -1.57 7.40 -10.36
C LYS A 155 -0.48 6.69 -11.14
N PHE A 156 -0.86 5.70 -11.95
CA PHE A 156 0.06 4.90 -12.76
C PHE A 156 -0.40 4.84 -14.21
N ILE A 157 0.58 4.76 -15.12
CA ILE A 157 0.37 4.34 -16.51
C ILE A 157 0.73 2.86 -16.60
N ASN A 158 -0.22 2.06 -17.03
CA ASN A 158 0.02 0.67 -17.41
C ASN A 158 0.32 0.63 -18.91
N ASN A 159 1.53 0.98 -19.31
CA ASN A 159 2.17 0.90 -20.63
C ASN A 159 1.31 0.90 -21.93
N ILE A 160 0.03 1.31 -21.89
CA ILE A 160 -0.84 1.56 -23.08
C ILE A 160 -1.86 2.65 -22.71
N PRO A 161 -1.97 3.76 -23.49
CA PRO A 161 -2.95 4.82 -23.23
C PRO A 161 -4.40 4.34 -23.46
N PRO A 162 -5.47 4.98 -22.88
CA PRO A 162 -5.46 6.37 -22.41
C PRO A 162 -5.86 6.63 -20.96
N HIS A 163 -6.05 5.64 -20.07
CA HIS A 163 -6.56 5.93 -18.72
C HIS A 163 -5.59 5.50 -17.61
N PRO A 164 -5.18 6.42 -16.71
CA PRO A 164 -4.32 6.07 -15.58
C PRO A 164 -5.08 5.27 -14.51
N LEU A 165 -4.46 4.23 -13.99
CA LEU A 165 -4.91 3.56 -12.77
C LEU A 165 -4.66 4.48 -11.57
N VAL A 166 -5.69 4.71 -10.76
CA VAL A 166 -5.60 5.47 -9.52
C VAL A 166 -5.74 4.52 -8.34
N LEU A 167 -4.70 4.43 -7.53
CA LEU A 167 -4.71 3.72 -6.25
C LEU A 167 -4.83 4.75 -5.13
N ILE A 168 -5.78 4.54 -4.24
CA ILE A 168 -5.93 5.29 -3.00
C ILE A 168 -5.81 4.29 -1.86
N CYS A 169 -4.85 4.50 -0.99
CA CYS A 169 -4.68 3.73 0.24
C CYS A 169 -5.18 4.58 1.42
N LEU A 170 -6.09 4.01 2.19
CA LEU A 170 -6.42 4.43 3.54
C LEU A 170 -5.76 3.43 4.49
N ALA A 171 -5.26 3.87 5.63
CA ALA A 171 -4.48 3.06 6.58
C ALA A 171 -5.09 1.68 6.92
N ALA A 172 -6.39 1.54 6.83
CA ALA A 172 -7.11 0.28 7.05
C ALA A 172 -7.84 -0.24 5.80
N CYS A 173 -7.76 0.46 4.65
CA CYS A 173 -8.58 0.12 3.49
C CYS A 173 -7.92 0.57 2.19
N MET A 174 -7.86 -0.31 1.21
CA MET A 174 -7.45 0.03 -0.14
C MET A 174 -8.66 0.35 -1.01
N LEU A 175 -8.68 1.55 -1.58
CA LEU A 175 -9.67 1.94 -2.57
C LEU A 175 -9.03 1.94 -3.95
N VAL A 176 -9.47 1.04 -4.81
CA VAL A 176 -9.10 1.06 -6.22
C VAL A 176 -10.22 1.73 -7.00
N ARG A 177 -9.96 2.91 -7.56
CA ARG A 177 -10.93 3.63 -8.37
C ARG A 177 -10.61 3.46 -9.85
N PHE A 178 -11.49 2.76 -10.54
CA PHE A 178 -11.56 2.75 -12.00
C PHE A 178 -12.58 3.78 -12.48
N HIS A 179 -12.42 4.29 -13.68
CA HIS A 179 -13.34 5.25 -14.29
C HIS A 179 -14.74 4.66 -14.58
N ALA A 180 -15.14 3.57 -13.98
CA ALA A 180 -16.49 3.02 -14.04
C ALA A 180 -16.84 1.98 -12.97
N CYS A 181 -15.95 1.62 -12.05
CA CYS A 181 -16.31 0.64 -10.99
C CYS A 181 -15.48 0.87 -9.72
N MET A 182 -16.18 1.06 -8.63
CA MET A 182 -15.60 1.15 -7.29
C MET A 182 -15.66 -0.24 -6.66
N LEU A 183 -14.52 -0.87 -6.45
CA LEU A 183 -14.44 -2.06 -5.62
C LEU A 183 -13.83 -1.68 -4.28
N VAL A 184 -14.64 -1.74 -3.24
CA VAL A 184 -14.20 -1.54 -1.86
C VAL A 184 -13.87 -2.91 -1.29
N CYS A 185 -12.61 -3.15 -0.99
CA CYS A 185 -12.24 -4.30 -0.20
C CYS A 185 -12.09 -3.84 1.26
N LEU A 186 -13.11 -4.06 2.07
CA LEU A 186 -13.07 -3.83 3.51
C LEU A 186 -12.33 -5.01 4.14
N VAL A 187 -11.20 -4.73 4.75
CA VAL A 187 -10.52 -5.68 5.63
C VAL A 187 -10.72 -5.16 7.05
N ALA A 188 -11.47 -5.92 7.82
CA ALA A 188 -11.59 -5.65 9.26
C ALA A 188 -10.21 -5.87 9.93
N CYS A 189 -9.80 -4.93 10.77
CA CYS A 189 -8.71 -5.07 11.73
C CYS A 189 -9.11 -6.02 12.85
#